data_ede3b1137e5abbf566c56b690493f728
#
_entry.id   ede3b1137e5abbf566c56b690493f728
#
_cell.length_a   1.000
_cell.length_b   1.000
_cell.length_c   1.000
_cell.angle_alpha   90.00
_cell.angle_beta   90.00
_cell.angle_gamma   90.00
#
_symmetry.space_group_name_H-M   'P 1'
#
loop_
_entity.id
_entity.type
_entity.pdbx_description
1 polymer ?
#
loop_
_entity_poly.entity_id
_entity_poly.type
_entity_poly.pdbx_seq_one_letter_code
_entity_poly.pdbx_strand_id
1 'polypeptide(L)'
;MWAVLPGSGDARETIVVNTHTDGPNVPEENGGLGLLVLARQLARIPQHKRKRSYIFLFVTGHMRLPDFAVGGDPFNQATSRWLLDHAHQLDGRAGHRKLVAAVTLEHLGCREWLDDAHGRYRPTGRNELGFTYTTSHAMRDLYLNSARGTTNTRSEADRPAVSVLVGEGAPFFKAGIPMISLIPQPSYLLAADRDGAISKLSRRLLQGQVQTFGRALAVLDRTSTARLGPVLPPG
;
A
#
# COMPACT_ATOMS: atom_id res chain seq x y z
N MET A 1 -13.10 -2.52 7.36
CA MET A 1 -12.84 -3.79 8.13
C MET A 1 -11.35 -3.87 8.42
N TRP A 2 -10.97 -4.36 9.60
CA TRP A 2 -9.56 -4.59 9.92
C TRP A 2 -9.38 -5.80 10.84
N ALA A 3 -8.17 -6.37 10.82
CA ALA A 3 -7.80 -7.53 11.64
C ALA A 3 -6.38 -7.37 12.18
N VAL A 4 -6.12 -7.91 13.36
CA VAL A 4 -4.81 -7.89 14.01
C VAL A 4 -4.18 -9.28 13.98
N LEU A 5 -2.93 -9.35 13.55
CA LEU A 5 -2.09 -10.53 13.65
C LEU A 5 -0.99 -10.23 14.68
N PRO A 6 -1.04 -10.78 15.90
CA PRO A 6 -0.11 -10.47 16.97
C PRO A 6 1.33 -10.94 16.67
N GLY A 7 2.31 -10.14 17.05
CA GLY A 7 3.72 -10.51 17.13
C GLY A 7 4.12 -10.99 18.52
N SER A 8 5.41 -11.28 18.71
CA SER A 8 5.97 -11.79 19.97
C SER A 8 7.02 -10.87 20.60
N GLY A 9 7.55 -9.92 19.86
CA GLY A 9 8.55 -8.99 20.34
C GLY A 9 7.95 -7.89 21.20
N ASP A 10 8.37 -6.64 21.01
CA ASP A 10 7.55 -5.54 21.53
C ASP A 10 6.23 -5.55 20.75
N ALA A 11 5.24 -6.26 21.30
CA ALA A 11 3.95 -6.47 20.68
C ALA A 11 3.20 -5.14 20.45
N ARG A 12 3.68 -4.04 21.02
CA ARG A 12 3.18 -2.69 20.76
C ARG A 12 3.64 -2.19 19.40
N GLU A 13 4.86 -2.53 18.94
CA GLU A 13 5.30 -2.16 17.60
C GLU A 13 4.44 -2.86 16.55
N THR A 14 3.76 -2.05 15.73
CA THR A 14 2.75 -2.53 14.79
C THR A 14 3.01 -1.94 13.41
N ILE A 15 2.88 -2.78 12.38
CA ILE A 15 2.88 -2.39 10.97
C ILE A 15 1.43 -2.44 10.49
N VAL A 16 0.94 -1.37 9.86
CA VAL A 16 -0.33 -1.40 9.13
C VAL A 16 -0.07 -1.77 7.69
N VAL A 17 -0.84 -2.73 7.17
CA VAL A 17 -0.88 -3.09 5.75
C VAL A 17 -2.28 -2.76 5.27
N ASN A 18 -2.43 -1.82 4.34
CA ASN A 18 -3.73 -1.32 3.94
C ASN A 18 -3.95 -1.24 2.44
N THR A 19 -5.20 -1.13 2.08
CA THR A 19 -5.71 -0.84 0.74
C THR A 19 -7.16 -0.40 0.83
N HIS A 20 -7.68 0.23 -0.22
CA HIS A 20 -9.13 0.33 -0.42
C HIS A 20 -9.68 -0.90 -1.14
N THR A 21 -10.99 -1.07 -1.09
CA THR A 21 -11.73 -2.20 -1.69
C THR A 21 -13.01 -1.74 -2.39
N ASP A 22 -13.02 -0.52 -2.84
CA ASP A 22 -14.11 0.09 -3.58
C ASP A 22 -13.58 0.70 -4.87
N GLY A 23 -14.37 0.62 -5.93
CA GLY A 23 -14.04 1.13 -7.24
C GLY A 23 -14.93 0.56 -8.34
N PRO A 24 -14.85 1.08 -9.56
CA PRO A 24 -15.69 0.66 -10.66
C PRO A 24 -15.22 -0.63 -11.35
N ASN A 25 -14.05 -1.16 -11.02
CA ASN A 25 -13.47 -2.31 -11.70
C ASN A 25 -12.47 -3.11 -10.83
N VAL A 26 -12.06 -4.27 -11.34
CA VAL A 26 -11.17 -5.19 -10.62
C VAL A 26 -9.77 -4.59 -10.32
N PRO A 27 -9.11 -3.86 -11.23
CA PRO A 27 -7.86 -3.17 -10.89
C PRO A 27 -7.96 -2.29 -9.66
N GLU A 28 -9.04 -1.53 -9.54
CA GLU A 28 -9.27 -0.60 -8.44
C GLU A 28 -9.45 -1.31 -7.10
N GLU A 29 -10.10 -2.46 -7.11
CA GLU A 29 -10.45 -3.20 -5.89
C GLU A 29 -9.43 -4.27 -5.47
N ASN A 30 -8.50 -4.65 -6.37
CA ASN A 30 -7.72 -5.88 -6.20
C ASN A 30 -6.60 -5.82 -5.16
N GLY A 31 -6.29 -4.66 -4.61
CA GLY A 31 -5.38 -4.52 -3.48
C GLY A 31 -5.79 -5.42 -2.31
N GLY A 32 -7.11 -5.59 -2.11
CA GLY A 32 -7.66 -6.48 -1.10
C GLY A 32 -7.24 -7.94 -1.26
N LEU A 33 -7.12 -8.45 -2.49
CA LEU A 33 -6.59 -9.79 -2.75
C LEU A 33 -5.12 -9.89 -2.33
N GLY A 34 -4.32 -8.87 -2.63
CA GLY A 34 -2.92 -8.78 -2.20
C GLY A 34 -2.79 -8.86 -0.68
N LEU A 35 -3.59 -8.06 0.04
CA LEU A 35 -3.61 -8.07 1.50
C LEU A 35 -3.98 -9.42 2.07
N LEU A 36 -5.01 -10.08 1.54
CA LEU A 36 -5.44 -11.41 2.00
C LEU A 36 -4.32 -12.45 1.83
N VAL A 37 -3.59 -12.41 0.70
CA VAL A 37 -2.45 -13.32 0.47
C VAL A 37 -1.35 -13.05 1.49
N LEU A 38 -0.98 -11.79 1.72
CA LEU A 38 0.04 -11.40 2.70
C LEU A 38 -0.37 -11.78 4.12
N ALA A 39 -1.62 -11.52 4.51
CA ALA A 39 -2.16 -11.91 5.82
C ALA A 39 -2.06 -13.41 6.03
N ARG A 40 -2.47 -14.20 5.03
CA ARG A 40 -2.39 -15.67 5.08
C ARG A 40 -0.95 -16.19 5.17
N GLN A 41 -0.02 -15.57 4.44
CA GLN A 41 1.40 -15.93 4.50
C GLN A 41 1.99 -15.63 5.87
N LEU A 42 1.76 -14.43 6.40
CA LEU A 42 2.25 -14.03 7.71
C LEU A 42 1.63 -14.83 8.85
N ALA A 43 0.36 -15.20 8.74
CA ALA A 43 -0.32 -16.06 9.73
C ALA A 43 0.28 -17.47 9.83
N ARG A 44 0.91 -17.98 8.75
CA ARG A 44 1.62 -19.27 8.77
C ARG A 44 2.96 -19.22 9.52
N ILE A 45 3.51 -18.04 9.74
CA ILE A 45 4.71 -17.86 10.56
C ILE A 45 4.28 -17.97 12.03
N PRO A 46 4.87 -18.86 12.84
CA PRO A 46 4.54 -18.95 14.26
C PRO A 46 4.68 -17.59 14.97
N GLN A 47 3.81 -17.27 15.90
CA GLN A 47 3.81 -15.98 16.58
C GLN A 47 5.17 -15.62 17.18
N HIS A 48 5.86 -16.57 17.83
CA HIS A 48 7.16 -16.34 18.45
C HIS A 48 8.27 -15.97 17.45
N LYS A 49 8.05 -16.14 16.14
CA LYS A 49 8.96 -15.77 15.06
C LYS A 49 8.61 -14.43 14.39
N ARG A 50 7.42 -13.88 14.66
CA ARG A 50 7.03 -12.54 14.23
C ARG A 50 7.37 -11.55 15.34
N LYS A 51 8.26 -10.63 15.07
CA LYS A 51 8.65 -9.62 16.08
C LYS A 51 7.59 -8.55 16.28
N ARG A 52 6.96 -8.11 15.19
CA ARG A 52 5.94 -7.06 15.19
C ARG A 52 4.54 -7.62 15.03
N SER A 53 3.58 -6.87 15.52
CA SER A 53 2.18 -7.08 15.19
C SER A 53 1.86 -6.47 13.84
N TYR A 54 0.83 -7.01 13.17
CA TYR A 54 0.33 -6.48 11.91
C TYR A 54 -1.14 -6.12 12.05
N ILE A 55 -1.54 -5.01 11.45
CA ILE A 55 -2.94 -4.66 11.22
C ILE A 55 -3.16 -4.71 9.72
N PHE A 56 -4.07 -5.57 9.27
CA PHE A 56 -4.55 -5.59 7.90
C PHE A 56 -5.82 -4.76 7.84
N LEU A 57 -5.76 -3.65 7.12
CA LEU A 57 -6.83 -2.66 7.05
C LEU A 57 -7.39 -2.59 5.63
N PHE A 58 -8.68 -2.90 5.50
CA PHE A 58 -9.46 -2.79 4.27
C PHE A 58 -10.44 -1.64 4.44
N VAL A 59 -10.30 -0.60 3.65
CA VAL A 59 -11.17 0.58 3.70
C VAL A 59 -12.07 0.67 2.48
N THR A 60 -13.16 1.39 2.60
CA THR A 60 -14.05 1.78 1.51
C THR A 60 -14.29 3.28 1.61
N GLY A 61 -14.67 3.92 0.51
CA GLY A 61 -14.88 5.37 0.48
C GLY A 61 -13.62 6.17 0.15
N HIS A 62 -12.68 5.60 -0.60
CA HIS A 62 -11.46 6.30 -1.01
C HIS A 62 -11.74 7.43 -2.02
N MET A 63 -12.88 7.40 -2.71
CA MET A 63 -13.30 8.40 -3.71
C MET A 63 -13.87 9.68 -3.08
N ARG A 64 -13.42 10.09 -1.90
CA ARG A 64 -13.82 11.34 -1.23
C ARG A 64 -15.31 11.45 -0.95
N LEU A 65 -15.89 10.44 -0.35
CA LEU A 65 -17.27 10.56 0.13
C LEU A 65 -17.33 11.66 1.20
N PRO A 66 -18.32 12.57 1.15
CA PRO A 66 -18.43 13.70 2.07
C PRO A 66 -18.40 13.30 3.55
N ASP A 67 -18.95 12.14 3.88
CA ASP A 67 -19.02 11.61 5.24
C ASP A 67 -17.65 11.20 5.80
N PHE A 68 -16.64 11.07 4.96
CA PHE A 68 -15.25 10.79 5.36
C PHE A 68 -14.38 12.05 5.39
N ALA A 69 -14.94 13.21 5.06
CA ALA A 69 -14.22 14.47 5.11
C ALA A 69 -13.81 14.79 6.55
N VAL A 70 -12.51 14.80 6.81
CA VAL A 70 -11.93 15.11 8.10
C VAL A 70 -11.13 16.39 7.97
N GLY A 71 -11.52 17.43 8.72
CA GLY A 71 -10.73 18.64 8.84
C GLY A 71 -10.55 19.47 7.58
N GLY A 72 -11.45 19.35 6.59
CA GLY A 72 -11.40 20.16 5.36
C GLY A 72 -10.25 19.76 4.41
N ASP A 73 -9.55 18.66 4.66
CA ASP A 73 -8.51 18.15 3.77
C ASP A 73 -9.15 17.61 2.48
N PRO A 74 -8.88 18.20 1.29
CA PRO A 74 -9.45 17.75 0.02
C PRO A 74 -9.00 16.35 -0.40
N PHE A 75 -7.98 15.79 0.27
CA PHE A 75 -7.43 14.46 0.03
C PHE A 75 -7.78 13.45 1.13
N ASN A 76 -8.90 13.65 1.82
CA ASN A 76 -9.35 12.72 2.83
C ASN A 76 -9.62 11.35 2.23
N GLN A 77 -8.84 10.40 2.68
CA GLN A 77 -8.99 8.99 2.40
C GLN A 77 -9.72 8.32 3.56
N ALA A 78 -10.37 7.20 3.33
CA ALA A 78 -11.01 6.43 4.39
C ALA A 78 -10.01 5.97 5.46
N THR A 79 -8.75 5.77 5.09
CA THR A 79 -7.65 5.53 6.05
C THR A 79 -7.41 6.70 6.98
N SER A 80 -7.63 7.96 6.54
CA SER A 80 -7.52 9.15 7.42
C SER A 80 -8.52 9.06 8.58
N ARG A 81 -9.75 8.70 8.28
CA ARG A 81 -10.78 8.53 9.31
C ARG A 81 -10.42 7.41 10.28
N TRP A 82 -9.99 6.26 9.75
CA TRP A 82 -9.57 5.15 10.59
C TRP A 82 -8.41 5.53 11.53
N LEU A 83 -7.40 6.25 11.02
CA LEU A 83 -6.27 6.72 11.82
C LEU A 83 -6.73 7.65 12.94
N LEU A 84 -7.62 8.59 12.66
CA LEU A 84 -8.15 9.52 13.68
C LEU A 84 -8.93 8.77 14.75
N ASP A 85 -9.83 7.88 14.36
CA ASP A 85 -10.66 7.12 15.29
C ASP A 85 -9.82 6.20 16.19
N HIS A 86 -8.64 5.76 15.73
CA HIS A 86 -7.76 4.84 16.47
C HIS A 86 -6.45 5.48 16.97
N ALA A 87 -6.22 6.78 16.75
CA ALA A 87 -4.98 7.47 17.13
C ALA A 87 -4.60 7.22 18.60
N HIS A 88 -5.61 7.26 19.50
CA HIS A 88 -5.43 7.02 20.93
C HIS A 88 -5.02 5.58 21.28
N GLN A 89 -5.12 4.62 20.35
CA GLN A 89 -4.71 3.22 20.52
C GLN A 89 -3.38 2.90 19.83
N LEU A 90 -2.85 3.84 19.03
CA LEU A 90 -1.68 3.65 18.18
C LEU A 90 -0.49 4.56 18.55
N ASP A 91 -0.60 5.30 19.63
CA ASP A 91 0.36 6.33 20.06
C ASP A 91 1.58 5.78 20.83
N GLY A 92 1.60 4.49 21.14
CA GLY A 92 2.70 3.82 21.85
C GLY A 92 2.75 4.07 23.35
N ARG A 93 1.74 4.71 23.97
CA ARG A 93 1.63 4.85 25.42
C ARG A 93 1.41 3.49 26.09
N ALA A 94 1.53 3.45 27.42
CA ALA A 94 1.33 2.22 28.17
C ALA A 94 -0.04 1.60 27.85
N GLY A 95 -0.02 0.34 27.45
CA GLY A 95 -1.22 -0.38 27.01
C GLY A 95 -1.65 -0.16 25.56
N HIS A 96 -1.06 0.81 24.85
CA HIS A 96 -1.37 1.10 23.45
C HIS A 96 -0.36 0.45 22.50
N ARG A 97 -0.77 0.25 21.25
CA ARG A 97 0.13 -0.12 20.16
C ARG A 97 0.93 1.10 19.72
N LYS A 98 2.10 0.87 19.15
CA LYS A 98 2.91 1.89 18.49
C LYS A 98 2.95 1.61 17.00
N LEU A 99 2.32 2.46 16.20
CA LEU A 99 2.42 2.36 14.75
C LEU A 99 3.82 2.79 14.30
N VAL A 100 4.59 1.88 13.74
CA VAL A 100 6.00 2.10 13.39
C VAL A 100 6.25 2.16 11.89
N ALA A 101 5.36 1.57 11.08
CA ALA A 101 5.42 1.64 9.63
C ALA A 101 4.05 1.33 9.02
N ALA A 102 3.85 1.78 7.79
CA ALA A 102 2.71 1.43 6.96
C ALA A 102 3.15 0.90 5.59
N VAL A 103 2.35 0.01 5.03
CA VAL A 103 2.54 -0.56 3.70
C VAL A 103 1.20 -0.57 2.97
N THR A 104 1.13 0.15 1.86
CA THR A 104 -0.08 0.27 1.05
C THR A 104 0.11 -0.42 -0.29
N LEU A 105 -0.88 -1.21 -0.71
CA LEU A 105 -0.90 -1.88 -2.01
C LEU A 105 -2.20 -1.58 -2.73
N GLU A 106 -2.10 -0.97 -3.90
CA GLU A 106 -3.26 -0.64 -4.72
C GLU A 106 -3.02 -1.07 -6.18
N HIS A 107 -4.08 -1.33 -6.93
CA HIS A 107 -4.11 -1.51 -8.39
C HIS A 107 -3.09 -2.53 -8.91
N LEU A 108 -3.11 -3.72 -8.35
CA LEU A 108 -2.10 -4.74 -8.62
C LEU A 108 -2.28 -5.40 -10.01
N GLY A 109 -1.15 -5.71 -10.65
CA GLY A 109 -1.14 -6.49 -11.88
C GLY A 109 -1.53 -5.74 -13.15
N CYS A 110 -1.63 -4.43 -13.14
CA CYS A 110 -2.07 -3.63 -14.28
C CYS A 110 -1.09 -3.69 -15.45
N ARG A 111 -1.63 -3.92 -16.66
CA ARG A 111 -0.90 -3.76 -17.93
C ARG A 111 -1.11 -2.36 -18.47
N GLU A 112 -0.13 -1.84 -19.20
CA GLU A 112 -0.23 -0.53 -19.83
C GLU A 112 -1.09 -0.61 -21.09
N TRP A 113 -2.07 0.28 -21.19
CA TRP A 113 -2.94 0.46 -22.34
C TRP A 113 -2.97 1.94 -22.73
N LEU A 114 -2.75 2.23 -23.99
CA LEU A 114 -2.71 3.60 -24.53
C LEU A 114 -3.38 3.63 -25.92
N ASP A 115 -3.73 4.82 -26.33
CA ASP A 115 -4.15 5.04 -27.74
C ASP A 115 -2.96 4.88 -28.67
N ASP A 116 -3.16 4.14 -29.77
CA ASP A 116 -2.17 4.07 -30.86
C ASP A 116 -2.24 5.33 -31.73
N ALA A 117 -1.35 5.42 -32.73
CA ALA A 117 -1.29 6.54 -33.66
C ALA A 117 -2.59 6.77 -34.46
N HIS A 118 -3.54 5.85 -34.44
CA HIS A 118 -4.84 5.93 -35.09
C HIS A 118 -5.99 6.16 -34.08
N GLY A 119 -5.67 6.51 -32.82
CA GLY A 119 -6.66 6.73 -31.76
C GLY A 119 -7.37 5.46 -31.29
N ARG A 120 -6.77 4.27 -31.51
CA ARG A 120 -7.34 3.01 -31.04
C ARG A 120 -6.71 2.60 -29.73
N TYR A 121 -7.52 2.45 -28.70
CA TYR A 121 -7.08 2.03 -27.37
C TYR A 121 -6.65 0.58 -27.36
N ARG A 122 -5.35 0.31 -27.08
CA ARG A 122 -4.72 -1.02 -27.18
C ARG A 122 -3.68 -1.28 -26.09
N PRO A 123 -3.40 -2.58 -25.79
CA PRO A 123 -2.28 -2.91 -24.93
C PRO A 123 -0.96 -2.56 -25.62
N THR A 124 -0.04 -1.92 -24.89
CA THR A 124 1.30 -1.60 -25.39
C THR A 124 2.27 -2.78 -25.35
N GLY A 125 1.87 -3.89 -24.76
CA GLY A 125 2.74 -5.05 -24.47
C GLY A 125 3.59 -4.88 -23.20
N ARG A 126 3.54 -3.72 -22.54
CA ARG A 126 4.26 -3.45 -21.29
C ARG A 126 3.35 -3.61 -20.08
N ASN A 127 3.95 -3.76 -18.90
CA ASN A 127 3.23 -3.59 -17.65
C ASN A 127 3.13 -2.10 -17.29
N GLU A 128 2.08 -1.74 -16.57
CA GLU A 128 1.91 -0.39 -16.04
C GLU A 128 3.06 -0.04 -15.08
N LEU A 129 3.41 1.24 -15.03
CA LEU A 129 4.39 1.73 -14.08
C LEU A 129 3.86 1.58 -12.66
N GLY A 130 4.55 0.80 -11.86
CA GLY A 130 4.30 0.70 -10.42
C GLY A 130 4.91 1.90 -9.71
N PHE A 131 4.18 2.99 -9.60
CA PHE A 131 4.63 4.13 -8.83
C PHE A 131 4.61 3.78 -7.35
N THR A 132 5.76 3.96 -6.69
CA THR A 132 5.90 3.60 -5.28
C THR A 132 6.45 4.79 -4.50
N TYR A 133 5.64 5.31 -3.59
CA TYR A 133 6.06 6.35 -2.67
C TYR A 133 6.73 5.78 -1.44
N THR A 134 7.83 6.39 -1.02
CA THR A 134 8.60 5.99 0.17
C THR A 134 8.98 7.22 0.98
N THR A 135 8.88 7.14 2.29
CA THR A 135 9.03 8.30 3.19
C THR A 135 10.47 8.60 3.59
N SER A 136 11.40 7.66 3.36
CA SER A 136 12.82 7.83 3.67
C SER A 136 13.70 7.06 2.70
N HIS A 137 14.97 7.39 2.64
CA HIS A 137 15.94 6.60 1.87
C HIS A 137 15.98 5.14 2.31
N ALA A 138 15.89 4.88 3.62
CA ALA A 138 15.86 3.52 4.16
C ALA A 138 14.64 2.73 3.66
N MET A 139 13.46 3.35 3.63
CA MET A 139 12.23 2.71 3.12
C MET A 139 12.31 2.47 1.61
N ARG A 140 12.90 3.41 0.85
CA ARG A 140 13.14 3.24 -0.58
C ARG A 140 14.08 2.07 -0.85
N ASP A 141 15.22 2.03 -0.19
CA ASP A 141 16.21 0.99 -0.39
C ASP A 141 15.67 -0.38 0.03
N LEU A 142 14.88 -0.42 1.09
CA LEU A 142 14.17 -1.62 1.53
C LEU A 142 13.22 -2.12 0.43
N TYR A 143 12.42 -1.24 -0.15
CA TYR A 143 11.51 -1.60 -1.25
C TYR A 143 12.28 -2.09 -2.49
N LEU A 144 13.26 -1.33 -2.96
CA LEU A 144 14.05 -1.68 -4.15
C LEU A 144 14.79 -3.01 -3.98
N ASN A 145 15.36 -3.26 -2.80
CA ASN A 145 16.01 -4.55 -2.49
C ASN A 145 14.97 -5.70 -2.46
N SER A 146 13.77 -5.45 -1.97
CA SER A 146 12.68 -6.44 -1.94
C SER A 146 12.14 -6.75 -3.34
N ALA A 147 12.22 -5.78 -4.27
CA ALA A 147 11.80 -5.94 -5.66
C ALA A 147 12.81 -6.69 -6.54
N ARG A 148 14.07 -6.85 -6.09
CA ARG A 148 15.10 -7.55 -6.86
C ARG A 148 14.66 -8.99 -7.21
N GLY A 149 14.90 -9.38 -8.47
CA GLY A 149 14.52 -10.69 -8.97
C GLY A 149 13.04 -10.88 -9.29
N THR A 150 12.21 -9.85 -9.11
CA THR A 150 10.86 -9.83 -9.67
C THR A 150 10.96 -9.46 -11.15
N THR A 151 10.58 -10.39 -12.01
CA THR A 151 10.61 -10.17 -13.46
C THR A 151 9.36 -9.39 -13.91
N ASN A 152 9.53 -8.51 -14.90
CA ASN A 152 8.49 -7.75 -15.58
C ASN A 152 7.82 -6.63 -14.73
N THR A 153 8.39 -6.23 -13.61
CA THR A 153 7.91 -5.04 -12.91
C THR A 153 8.59 -3.81 -13.51
N ARG A 154 7.79 -2.81 -13.84
CA ARG A 154 8.26 -1.43 -14.02
C ARG A 154 7.95 -0.73 -12.71
N SER A 155 8.96 -0.41 -11.94
CA SER A 155 8.78 0.23 -10.63
C SER A 155 9.63 1.48 -10.57
N GLU A 156 9.03 2.53 -10.09
CA GLU A 156 9.70 3.75 -9.69
C GLU A 156 9.43 3.96 -8.20
N ALA A 157 10.49 4.16 -7.43
CA ALA A 157 10.36 4.37 -6.00
C ALA A 157 10.99 5.71 -5.64
N ASP A 158 10.15 6.63 -5.16
CA ASP A 158 10.59 7.97 -4.83
C ASP A 158 9.86 8.51 -3.59
N ARG A 159 10.35 9.66 -3.09
CA ARG A 159 9.63 10.46 -2.11
C ARG A 159 8.42 11.12 -2.76
N PRO A 160 7.37 11.41 -2.00
CA PRO A 160 6.34 12.31 -2.49
C PRO A 160 6.97 13.65 -2.88
N ALA A 161 6.90 14.01 -4.16
CA ALA A 161 7.46 15.26 -4.70
C ALA A 161 6.65 16.50 -4.30
N VAL A 162 5.43 16.28 -3.80
CA VAL A 162 4.51 17.34 -3.40
C VAL A 162 3.80 16.94 -2.12
N SER A 163 3.21 17.91 -1.42
CA SER A 163 2.35 17.64 -0.27
C SER A 163 1.13 16.77 -0.61
N VAL A 164 0.87 16.55 -1.89
CA VAL A 164 -0.23 15.74 -2.41
C VAL A 164 0.31 14.38 -2.81
N LEU A 165 0.13 13.41 -1.95
CA LEU A 165 0.29 12.00 -2.23
C LEU A 165 -1.10 11.42 -2.52
N VAL A 166 -1.27 10.72 -3.63
CA VAL A 166 -2.51 10.02 -3.94
C VAL A 166 -2.53 8.61 -3.33
N GLY A 167 -3.74 8.05 -3.14
CA GLY A 167 -3.94 6.71 -2.61
C GLY A 167 -3.92 6.63 -1.07
N GLU A 168 -4.23 5.44 -0.58
CA GLU A 168 -4.43 5.16 0.85
C GLU A 168 -3.13 5.20 1.69
N GLY A 169 -1.98 5.45 1.07
CA GLY A 169 -0.74 5.76 1.75
C GLY A 169 -0.64 7.19 2.26
N ALA A 170 -1.37 8.14 1.64
CA ALA A 170 -1.29 9.56 1.98
C ALA A 170 -1.55 9.88 3.46
N PRO A 171 -2.53 9.26 4.13
CA PRO A 171 -2.77 9.50 5.54
C PRO A 171 -1.59 9.17 6.45
N PHE A 172 -0.85 8.10 6.14
CA PHE A 172 0.34 7.73 6.92
C PHE A 172 1.48 8.71 6.73
N PHE A 173 1.69 9.19 5.50
CA PHE A 173 2.66 10.23 5.21
C PHE A 173 2.37 11.50 6.01
N LYS A 174 1.12 11.98 5.98
CA LYS A 174 0.65 13.16 6.73
C LYS A 174 0.79 12.98 8.24
N ALA A 175 0.59 11.76 8.74
CA ALA A 175 0.77 11.42 10.15
C ALA A 175 2.24 11.25 10.57
N GLY A 176 3.20 11.44 9.65
CA GLY A 176 4.63 11.27 9.93
C GLY A 176 5.04 9.81 10.18
N ILE A 177 4.33 8.85 9.59
CA ILE A 177 4.58 7.41 9.75
C ILE A 177 5.42 6.93 8.58
N PRO A 178 6.56 6.24 8.82
CA PRO A 178 7.35 5.63 7.76
C PRO A 178 6.50 4.69 6.90
N MET A 179 6.53 4.85 5.58
CA MET A 179 5.67 4.04 4.70
C MET A 179 6.32 3.67 3.37
N ILE A 180 5.74 2.63 2.76
CA ILE A 180 5.88 2.24 1.36
C ILE A 180 4.48 2.14 0.78
N SER A 181 4.16 2.87 -0.28
CA SER A 181 2.84 2.87 -0.92
C SER A 181 2.98 2.66 -2.42
N LEU A 182 2.50 1.52 -2.92
CA LEU A 182 2.43 1.21 -4.35
C LEU A 182 1.07 1.62 -4.88
N ILE A 183 1.07 2.48 -5.90
CA ILE A 183 -0.15 2.97 -6.55
C ILE A 183 0.05 3.12 -8.08
N PRO A 184 -0.01 2.04 -8.88
CA PRO A 184 -0.11 2.15 -10.33
C PRO A 184 -1.36 2.94 -10.73
N GLN A 185 -1.24 3.74 -11.79
CA GLN A 185 -2.35 4.58 -12.28
C GLN A 185 -2.61 4.32 -13.77
N PRO A 186 -3.11 3.14 -14.13
CA PRO A 186 -3.41 2.84 -15.52
C PRO A 186 -4.53 3.73 -16.06
N SER A 187 -4.48 4.04 -17.35
CA SER A 187 -5.44 4.93 -18.02
C SER A 187 -6.89 4.47 -17.92
N TYR A 188 -7.13 3.18 -17.63
CA TYR A 188 -8.46 2.57 -17.47
C TYR A 188 -8.91 2.42 -16.02
N LEU A 189 -8.19 3.02 -15.07
CA LEU A 189 -8.43 2.77 -13.64
C LEU A 189 -9.88 3.03 -13.22
N LEU A 190 -10.48 4.10 -13.75
CA LEU A 190 -11.85 4.48 -13.41
C LEU A 190 -12.87 4.08 -14.49
N ALA A 191 -12.48 3.22 -15.44
CA ALA A 191 -13.37 2.82 -16.52
C ALA A 191 -14.30 1.68 -16.09
N ALA A 192 -15.59 1.80 -16.43
CA ALA A 192 -16.59 0.75 -16.25
C ALA A 192 -16.58 -0.20 -17.47
N ASP A 193 -15.61 -1.10 -17.52
CA ASP A 193 -15.53 -2.11 -18.58
C ASP A 193 -16.51 -3.26 -18.36
N ARG A 194 -16.94 -3.92 -19.44
CA ARG A 194 -17.87 -5.06 -19.37
C ARG A 194 -17.36 -6.23 -18.55
N ASP A 195 -16.04 -6.49 -18.60
CA ASP A 195 -15.36 -7.56 -17.84
C ASP A 195 -14.71 -7.04 -16.55
N GLY A 196 -15.05 -5.83 -16.10
CA GLY A 196 -14.43 -5.20 -14.94
C GLY A 196 -12.94 -4.97 -15.14
N ALA A 197 -12.47 -4.82 -16.39
CA ALA A 197 -11.08 -4.64 -16.79
C ALA A 197 -10.14 -5.82 -16.41
N ILE A 198 -10.67 -7.00 -16.12
CA ILE A 198 -9.87 -8.18 -15.74
C ILE A 198 -8.92 -8.63 -16.86
N SER A 199 -9.30 -8.45 -18.12
CA SER A 199 -8.47 -8.73 -19.30
C SER A 199 -7.21 -7.84 -19.38
N LYS A 200 -7.23 -6.70 -18.70
CA LYS A 200 -6.11 -5.75 -18.64
C LYS A 200 -5.12 -6.05 -17.52
N LEU A 201 -5.34 -7.14 -16.78
CA LEU A 201 -4.46 -7.54 -15.68
C LEU A 201 -3.46 -8.63 -16.10
N SER A 202 -2.34 -8.65 -15.42
CA SER A 202 -1.32 -9.69 -15.48
C SER A 202 -1.23 -10.40 -14.13
N ARG A 203 -1.70 -11.65 -14.09
CA ARG A 203 -1.52 -12.49 -12.89
C ARG A 203 -0.06 -12.59 -12.44
N ARG A 204 0.87 -12.71 -13.40
CA ARG A 204 2.30 -12.81 -13.10
C ARG A 204 2.85 -11.55 -12.45
N LEU A 205 2.41 -10.37 -12.94
CA LEU A 205 2.81 -9.09 -12.36
C LEU A 205 2.23 -8.94 -10.94
N LEU A 206 0.94 -9.23 -10.76
CA LEU A 206 0.29 -9.20 -9.45
C LEU A 206 1.03 -10.09 -8.44
N GLN A 207 1.33 -11.33 -8.82
CA GLN A 207 2.10 -12.25 -7.98
C GLN A 207 3.48 -11.69 -7.61
N GLY A 208 4.20 -11.10 -8.58
CA GLY A 208 5.50 -10.48 -8.35
C GLY A 208 5.43 -9.29 -7.40
N GLN A 209 4.41 -8.45 -7.53
CA GLN A 209 4.18 -7.33 -6.62
C GLN A 209 3.89 -7.83 -5.20
N VAL A 210 2.96 -8.76 -5.03
CA VAL A 210 2.66 -9.36 -3.71
C VAL A 210 3.90 -10.03 -3.09
N GLN A 211 4.71 -10.73 -3.88
CA GLN A 211 5.98 -11.32 -3.40
C GLN A 211 6.97 -10.24 -2.94
N THR A 212 7.08 -9.15 -3.68
CA THR A 212 7.91 -8.00 -3.29
C THR A 212 7.51 -7.47 -1.92
N PHE A 213 6.22 -7.25 -1.72
CA PHE A 213 5.71 -6.77 -0.43
C PHE A 213 5.82 -7.81 0.69
N GLY A 214 5.67 -9.09 0.40
CA GLY A 214 5.96 -10.14 1.37
C GLY A 214 7.40 -10.12 1.87
N ARG A 215 8.37 -9.91 0.96
CA ARG A 215 9.79 -9.72 1.32
C ARG A 215 10.01 -8.43 2.10
N ALA A 216 9.39 -7.32 1.68
CA ALA A 216 9.47 -6.04 2.38
C ALA A 216 8.96 -6.15 3.82
N LEU A 217 7.82 -6.77 4.03
CA LEU A 217 7.26 -7.01 5.36
C LEU A 217 8.16 -7.89 6.23
N ALA A 218 8.80 -8.92 5.66
CA ALA A 218 9.75 -9.77 6.38
C ALA A 218 11.01 -8.99 6.81
N VAL A 219 11.47 -8.02 6.02
CA VAL A 219 12.57 -7.11 6.39
C VAL A 219 12.10 -6.11 7.44
N LEU A 220 10.94 -5.49 7.23
CA LEU A 220 10.35 -4.56 8.19
C LEU A 220 10.15 -5.19 9.57
N ASP A 221 9.71 -6.44 9.63
CA ASP A 221 9.53 -7.17 10.90
C ASP A 221 10.80 -7.21 11.76
N ARG A 222 11.97 -7.20 11.12
CA ARG A 222 13.28 -7.37 11.79
C ARG A 222 14.09 -6.08 11.90
N THR A 223 13.73 -5.04 11.14
CA THR A 223 14.43 -3.76 11.13
C THR A 223 14.01 -2.94 12.35
N SER A 224 14.96 -2.45 13.16
CA SER A 224 14.60 -1.57 14.28
C SER A 224 13.94 -0.29 13.78
N THR A 225 13.00 0.25 14.56
CA THR A 225 12.24 1.46 14.19
C THR A 225 13.18 2.65 13.91
N ALA A 226 14.27 2.81 14.67
CA ALA A 226 15.27 3.85 14.43
C ALA A 226 15.95 3.76 13.05
N ARG A 227 16.00 2.57 12.44
CA ARG A 227 16.63 2.36 11.13
C ARG A 227 15.67 2.57 9.95
N LEU A 228 14.38 2.78 10.20
CA LEU A 228 13.42 3.10 9.12
C LEU A 228 13.60 4.53 8.60
N GLY A 229 14.33 5.34 9.34
CA GLY A 229 14.59 6.73 9.03
C GLY A 229 13.41 7.67 9.34
N PRO A 230 13.68 8.97 9.43
CA PRO A 230 12.62 9.96 9.59
C PRO A 230 11.78 10.05 8.32
N VAL A 231 10.51 10.42 8.47
CA VAL A 231 9.68 10.82 7.34
C VAL A 231 10.24 12.12 6.78
N LEU A 232 10.74 12.07 5.56
CA LEU A 232 11.31 13.23 4.89
C LEU A 232 10.18 14.12 4.36
N PRO A 233 10.35 15.45 4.35
CA PRO A 233 9.40 16.34 3.72
C PRO A 233 9.29 16.02 2.22
N PRO A 234 8.23 16.48 1.55
CA PRO A 234 8.12 16.42 0.09
C PRO A 234 9.38 16.96 -0.58
N GLY A 235 9.78 16.33 -1.67
CA GLY A 235 10.98 16.72 -2.44
C GLY A 235 10.77 17.95 -3.32
#